data_27b6f2d630fd286a58ee1b21472cfcd1
#
_entry.id   27b6f2d630fd286a58ee1b21472cfcd1
#
_cell.length_a   1.000
_cell.length_b   1.000
_cell.length_c   1.000
_cell.angle_alpha   90.00
_cell.angle_beta   90.00
_cell.angle_gamma   90.00
#
_symmetry.space_group_name_H-M   'P 1'
#
loop_
_entity.id
_entity.type
_entity.pdbx_description
1 polymer ?
#
loop_
_entity_poly.entity_id
_entity_poly.type
_entity_poly.pdbx_seq_one_letter_code
_entity_poly.pdbx_strand_id
1 'polypeptide(L)'
;MPDPRALKVLVVIPTLNEEAHIAQVLDGIAGFAARHDALVVVADGGSNDSTCEIVRARAVRDDRVRLIDNPRRLQAAAVNLAVERFGDGRDWLLRLDAHSAYPADFGDVLLAEAAQGGADSVVVSMQAQGDGFLQRVIADAQNSRIGNGGSAHRLLGAGAWVEHGHHALMRIAAFREVGGYDPTFSHNEDAELDRRLLAAGHRIWLTGKTRLTYFPRRRIGPLMRQYFNFGRGRARNLIKHRARPGLRQAVVALLAPAVALAVLTPLSLVFALPLALWLLACLAGGAGIAVQTGRVAGILSGFVAGSMHMAWSVGFWRQWLAPRRAPAMAPAR
;
A
#
# COMPACT_ATOMS: atom_id res chain seq x y z
N MET A 1 38.88 11.00 -7.01
CA MET A 1 37.71 10.16 -6.74
C MET A 1 36.69 10.50 -7.82
N PRO A 2 36.12 9.54 -8.56
CA PRO A 2 35.10 9.86 -9.52
C PRO A 2 33.89 10.40 -8.75
N ASP A 3 33.38 11.53 -9.25
CA ASP A 3 32.15 12.17 -8.84
C ASP A 3 31.05 11.10 -8.78
N PRO A 4 30.37 10.84 -7.63
CA PRO A 4 29.26 9.93 -7.64
C PRO A 4 28.25 10.54 -8.59
N ARG A 5 28.02 9.92 -9.75
CA ARG A 5 26.99 10.29 -10.70
C ARG A 5 25.75 10.70 -9.90
N ALA A 6 25.37 11.97 -10.01
CA ALA A 6 24.16 12.45 -9.37
C ALA A 6 23.03 11.51 -9.81
N LEU A 7 22.51 10.70 -8.87
CA LEU A 7 21.47 9.72 -9.15
C LEU A 7 20.24 10.46 -9.63
N LYS A 8 19.80 10.19 -10.84
CA LYS A 8 18.62 10.84 -11.42
C LYS A 8 17.36 10.15 -10.97
N VAL A 9 16.47 10.89 -10.34
CA VAL A 9 15.24 10.37 -9.74
C VAL A 9 14.01 10.85 -10.49
N LEU A 10 13.07 9.95 -10.73
CA LEU A 10 11.71 10.23 -11.14
C LEU A 10 10.80 10.10 -9.92
N VAL A 11 10.21 11.20 -9.46
CA VAL A 11 9.18 11.17 -8.41
C VAL A 11 7.83 11.08 -9.09
N VAL A 12 6.99 10.12 -8.68
CA VAL A 12 5.64 9.95 -9.22
C VAL A 12 4.60 10.01 -8.11
N ILE A 13 3.61 10.88 -8.31
CA ILE A 13 2.50 11.11 -7.38
C ILE A 13 1.19 10.85 -8.11
N PRO A 14 0.60 9.65 -8.02
CA PRO A 14 -0.75 9.39 -8.50
C PRO A 14 -1.77 10.19 -7.71
N THR A 15 -2.70 10.86 -8.40
CA THR A 15 -3.75 11.69 -7.75
C THR A 15 -5.13 11.39 -8.30
N LEU A 16 -6.12 11.51 -7.42
CA LEU A 16 -7.54 11.59 -7.77
C LEU A 16 -8.31 12.26 -6.61
N ASN A 17 -8.70 13.53 -6.79
CA ASN A 17 -9.38 14.36 -5.79
C ASN A 17 -8.55 14.49 -4.48
N GLU A 18 -7.38 15.09 -4.58
CA GLU A 18 -6.39 15.26 -3.51
C GLU A 18 -6.09 16.75 -3.21
N GLU A 19 -7.04 17.66 -3.48
CA GLU A 19 -6.87 19.11 -3.23
C GLU A 19 -6.43 19.44 -1.80
N ALA A 20 -6.88 18.63 -0.82
CA ALA A 20 -6.56 18.82 0.59
C ALA A 20 -5.10 18.49 0.94
N HIS A 21 -4.39 17.73 0.10
CA HIS A 21 -3.11 17.13 0.47
C HIS A 21 -1.98 17.43 -0.53
N ILE A 22 -2.29 17.58 -1.82
CA ILE A 22 -1.28 17.64 -2.88
C ILE A 22 -0.29 18.78 -2.71
N ALA A 23 -0.72 19.95 -2.24
CA ALA A 23 0.17 21.08 -2.01
C ALA A 23 1.25 20.74 -0.97
N GLN A 24 0.86 20.12 0.14
CA GLN A 24 1.78 19.73 1.21
C GLN A 24 2.80 18.68 0.74
N VAL A 25 2.38 17.71 -0.09
CA VAL A 25 3.29 16.70 -0.63
C VAL A 25 4.30 17.32 -1.59
N LEU A 26 3.86 18.24 -2.46
CA LEU A 26 4.74 18.98 -3.37
C LEU A 26 5.73 19.87 -2.62
N ASP A 27 5.31 20.53 -1.54
CA ASP A 27 6.19 21.33 -0.68
C ASP A 27 7.23 20.45 0.02
N GLY A 28 6.79 19.31 0.56
CA GLY A 28 7.66 18.37 1.28
C GLY A 28 8.74 17.76 0.40
N ILE A 29 8.47 17.50 -0.89
CA ILE A 29 9.44 16.90 -1.82
C ILE A 29 10.31 17.92 -2.56
N ALA A 30 9.98 19.22 -2.52
CA ALA A 30 10.67 20.24 -3.30
C ALA A 30 12.18 20.34 -3.00
N GLY A 31 12.55 20.28 -1.72
CA GLY A 31 13.96 20.29 -1.30
C GLY A 31 14.74 19.09 -1.81
N PHE A 32 14.16 17.89 -1.76
CA PHE A 32 14.74 16.68 -2.34
C PHE A 32 14.87 16.80 -3.87
N ALA A 33 13.82 17.26 -4.54
CA ALA A 33 13.82 17.44 -5.98
C ALA A 33 14.91 18.42 -6.44
N ALA A 34 15.15 19.48 -5.68
CA ALA A 34 16.21 20.44 -5.96
C ALA A 34 17.62 19.84 -5.80
N ARG A 35 17.86 19.04 -4.73
CA ARG A 35 19.17 18.45 -4.46
C ARG A 35 19.57 17.37 -5.46
N HIS A 36 18.59 16.59 -5.95
CA HIS A 36 18.82 15.44 -6.82
C HIS A 36 18.41 15.66 -8.28
N ASP A 37 18.12 16.90 -8.67
CA ASP A 37 17.59 17.23 -10.01
C ASP A 37 16.45 16.27 -10.43
N ALA A 38 15.55 15.98 -9.45
CA ALA A 38 14.50 15.01 -9.63
C ALA A 38 13.30 15.63 -10.37
N LEU A 39 12.77 14.91 -11.36
CA LEU A 39 11.52 15.27 -12.01
C LEU A 39 10.35 14.77 -11.15
N VAL A 40 9.41 15.64 -10.82
CA VAL A 40 8.20 15.34 -10.07
C VAL A 40 7.01 15.29 -11.02
N VAL A 41 6.46 14.11 -11.24
CA VAL A 41 5.32 13.88 -12.11
C VAL A 41 4.08 13.59 -11.28
N VAL A 42 3.10 14.48 -11.34
CA VAL A 42 1.76 14.25 -10.79
C VAL A 42 0.90 13.66 -11.92
N ALA A 43 0.44 12.42 -11.71
CA ALA A 43 -0.38 11.70 -12.69
C ALA A 43 -1.83 11.65 -12.22
N ASP A 44 -2.66 12.54 -12.77
CA ASP A 44 -4.03 12.77 -12.34
C ASP A 44 -5.04 11.84 -13.00
N GLY A 45 -5.87 11.20 -12.21
CA GLY A 45 -6.92 10.27 -12.64
C GLY A 45 -8.23 10.94 -13.09
N GLY A 46 -8.23 12.22 -13.41
CA GLY A 46 -9.41 13.01 -13.76
C GLY A 46 -10.11 13.53 -12.51
N SER A 47 -9.36 14.26 -11.68
CA SER A 47 -9.88 14.98 -10.52
C SER A 47 -10.91 16.04 -10.95
N ASN A 48 -11.94 16.21 -10.14
CA ASN A 48 -12.99 17.20 -10.32
C ASN A 48 -13.03 18.25 -9.20
N ASP A 49 -11.98 18.27 -8.38
CA ASP A 49 -11.68 19.28 -7.36
C ASP A 49 -10.50 20.17 -7.83
N SER A 50 -9.93 20.98 -6.94
CA SER A 50 -8.84 21.92 -7.27
C SER A 50 -7.46 21.25 -7.41
N THR A 51 -7.35 19.89 -7.35
CA THR A 51 -6.07 19.17 -7.43
C THR A 51 -5.23 19.63 -8.64
N CYS A 52 -5.81 19.60 -9.83
CA CYS A 52 -5.08 19.95 -11.07
C CYS A 52 -4.66 21.42 -11.13
N GLU A 53 -5.48 22.32 -10.58
CA GLU A 53 -5.15 23.76 -10.51
C GLU A 53 -3.95 24.04 -9.62
N ILE A 54 -3.92 23.40 -8.45
CA ILE A 54 -2.80 23.48 -7.50
C ILE A 54 -1.50 23.01 -8.15
N VAL A 55 -1.54 21.86 -8.84
CA VAL A 55 -0.36 21.30 -9.50
C VAL A 55 0.10 22.18 -10.65
N ARG A 56 -0.80 22.73 -11.49
CA ARG A 56 -0.44 23.66 -12.57
C ARG A 56 0.20 24.93 -12.04
N ALA A 57 -0.35 25.49 -10.96
CA ALA A 57 0.23 26.67 -10.31
C ALA A 57 1.65 26.40 -9.77
N ARG A 58 1.91 25.19 -9.29
CA ARG A 58 3.26 24.77 -8.88
C ARG A 58 4.19 24.61 -10.10
N ALA A 59 3.74 23.97 -11.17
CA ALA A 59 4.53 23.75 -12.38
C ALA A 59 4.97 25.04 -13.08
N VAL A 60 4.22 26.13 -12.93
CA VAL A 60 4.63 27.47 -13.41
C VAL A 60 5.83 28.02 -12.63
N ARG A 61 5.97 27.66 -11.35
CA ARG A 61 7.02 28.18 -10.45
C ARG A 61 8.23 27.24 -10.35
N ASP A 62 8.06 25.96 -10.70
CA ASP A 62 9.08 24.93 -10.60
C ASP A 62 9.00 24.04 -11.84
N ASP A 63 9.97 24.19 -12.73
CA ASP A 63 10.08 23.48 -14.00
C ASP A 63 10.35 21.98 -13.85
N ARG A 64 10.64 21.52 -12.65
CA ARG A 64 10.75 20.09 -12.30
C ARG A 64 9.39 19.43 -12.09
N VAL A 65 8.31 20.18 -11.92
CA VAL A 65 6.96 19.63 -11.72
C VAL A 65 6.23 19.49 -13.04
N ARG A 66 5.63 18.33 -13.26
CA ARG A 66 4.79 18.05 -14.44
C ARG A 66 3.45 17.47 -13.99
N LEU A 67 2.38 17.91 -14.65
CA LEU A 67 1.06 17.30 -14.55
C LEU A 67 0.80 16.48 -15.81
N ILE A 68 0.36 15.24 -15.65
CA ILE A 68 -0.08 14.38 -16.75
C ILE A 68 -1.45 13.77 -16.46
N ASP A 69 -2.22 13.52 -17.51
CA ASP A 69 -3.49 12.83 -17.40
C ASP A 69 -3.28 11.31 -17.34
N ASN A 70 -3.93 10.65 -16.38
CA ASN A 70 -4.00 9.19 -16.24
C ASN A 70 -5.43 8.70 -16.57
N PRO A 71 -5.75 8.41 -17.84
CA PRO A 71 -7.11 8.07 -18.25
C PRO A 71 -7.62 6.76 -17.65
N ARG A 72 -6.72 5.89 -17.17
CA ARG A 72 -7.09 4.62 -16.52
C ARG A 72 -7.54 4.78 -15.07
N ARG A 73 -7.30 5.94 -14.44
CA ARG A 73 -7.70 6.24 -13.04
C ARG A 73 -7.19 5.27 -11.99
N LEU A 74 -6.17 4.49 -12.30
CA LEU A 74 -5.54 3.52 -11.40
C LEU A 74 -4.13 3.96 -11.06
N GLN A 75 -3.73 3.81 -9.81
CA GLN A 75 -2.38 4.14 -9.32
C GLN A 75 -1.29 3.39 -10.10
N ALA A 76 -1.48 2.09 -10.31
CA ALA A 76 -0.58 1.26 -11.10
C ALA A 76 -0.36 1.82 -12.52
N ALA A 77 -1.45 2.27 -13.17
CA ALA A 77 -1.38 2.84 -14.51
C ALA A 77 -0.70 4.22 -14.53
N ALA A 78 -0.91 5.03 -13.49
CA ALA A 78 -0.25 6.33 -13.32
C ALA A 78 1.27 6.19 -13.26
N VAL A 79 1.76 5.24 -12.44
CA VAL A 79 3.20 4.99 -12.28
C VAL A 79 3.80 4.46 -13.58
N ASN A 80 3.15 3.49 -14.23
CA ASN A 80 3.62 2.96 -15.52
C ASN A 80 3.72 4.06 -16.56
N LEU A 81 2.70 4.90 -16.70
CA LEU A 81 2.65 6.00 -17.65
C LEU A 81 3.77 7.04 -17.39
N ALA A 82 4.02 7.36 -16.14
CA ALA A 82 5.09 8.29 -15.77
C ALA A 82 6.48 7.71 -16.09
N VAL A 83 6.71 6.42 -15.80
CA VAL A 83 7.98 5.74 -16.14
C VAL A 83 8.16 5.59 -17.66
N GLU A 84 7.08 5.31 -18.40
CA GLU A 84 7.11 5.24 -19.86
C GLU A 84 7.53 6.58 -20.48
N ARG A 85 6.95 7.71 -20.00
CA ARG A 85 7.18 9.03 -20.59
C ARG A 85 8.46 9.72 -20.13
N PHE A 86 8.89 9.46 -18.89
CA PHE A 86 9.93 10.26 -18.23
C PHE A 86 11.01 9.42 -17.57
N GLY A 87 10.97 8.10 -17.69
CA GLY A 87 11.93 7.21 -17.04
C GLY A 87 13.28 7.10 -17.75
N ASP A 88 13.38 7.58 -19.01
CA ASP A 88 14.62 7.49 -19.77
C ASP A 88 15.72 8.40 -19.17
N GLY A 89 16.91 7.84 -19.03
CA GLY A 89 18.05 8.51 -18.40
C GLY A 89 17.90 8.75 -16.90
N ARG A 90 16.94 8.08 -16.23
CA ARG A 90 16.75 8.11 -14.78
C ARG A 90 17.01 6.75 -14.16
N ASP A 91 17.59 6.76 -12.96
CA ASP A 91 18.04 5.56 -12.26
C ASP A 91 16.94 5.02 -11.35
N TRP A 92 16.25 5.92 -10.66
CA TRP A 92 15.32 5.58 -9.58
C TRP A 92 13.94 6.19 -9.77
N LEU A 93 12.93 5.40 -9.42
CA LEU A 93 11.53 5.78 -9.27
C LEU A 93 11.21 5.95 -7.79
N LEU A 94 10.85 7.14 -7.36
CA LEU A 94 10.30 7.41 -6.03
C LEU A 94 8.79 7.58 -6.16
N ARG A 95 8.00 6.68 -5.56
CA ARG A 95 6.53 6.78 -5.51
C ARG A 95 6.08 7.42 -4.22
N LEU A 96 5.23 8.42 -4.32
CA LEU A 96 4.60 9.06 -3.17
C LEU A 96 3.07 8.99 -3.33
N ASP A 97 2.38 8.70 -2.23
CA ASP A 97 0.92 8.76 -2.16
C ASP A 97 0.49 10.18 -1.74
N ALA A 98 -0.44 10.79 -2.44
CA ALA A 98 -0.83 12.18 -2.22
C ALA A 98 -1.45 12.45 -0.82
N HIS A 99 -2.06 11.43 -0.21
CA HIS A 99 -2.70 11.50 1.12
C HIS A 99 -1.85 10.89 2.25
N SER A 100 -0.53 10.94 2.11
CA SER A 100 0.43 10.51 3.14
C SER A 100 1.35 11.66 3.52
N ALA A 101 1.93 11.61 4.73
CA ALA A 101 2.96 12.56 5.15
C ALA A 101 4.32 11.86 5.24
N TYR A 102 5.34 12.56 4.79
CA TYR A 102 6.70 12.07 4.67
C TYR A 102 7.66 12.94 5.48
N PRO A 103 8.69 12.34 6.13
CA PRO A 103 9.80 13.12 6.68
C PRO A 103 10.52 13.93 5.59
N ALA A 104 11.10 15.06 5.96
CA ALA A 104 11.77 15.96 5.01
C ALA A 104 12.98 15.32 4.30
N ASP A 105 13.61 14.33 4.94
CA ASP A 105 14.76 13.56 4.45
C ASP A 105 14.35 12.20 3.83
N PHE A 106 13.05 11.97 3.62
CA PHE A 106 12.52 10.67 3.19
C PHE A 106 13.22 10.12 1.94
N GLY A 107 13.32 10.92 0.89
CA GLY A 107 13.96 10.51 -0.36
C GLY A 107 15.46 10.27 -0.21
N ASP A 108 16.16 11.12 0.56
CA ASP A 108 17.60 11.01 0.82
C ASP A 108 17.94 9.72 1.57
N VAL A 109 17.16 9.38 2.60
CA VAL A 109 17.33 8.14 3.36
C VAL A 109 17.13 6.92 2.47
N LEU A 110 16.10 6.92 1.61
CA LEU A 110 15.84 5.81 0.69
C LEU A 110 16.96 5.61 -0.33
N LEU A 111 17.49 6.68 -0.91
CA LEU A 111 18.62 6.61 -1.83
C LEU A 111 19.88 6.07 -1.14
N ALA A 112 20.17 6.53 0.08
CA ALA A 112 21.28 6.04 0.87
C ALA A 112 21.15 4.54 1.20
N GLU A 113 19.96 4.08 1.58
CA GLU A 113 19.69 2.65 1.85
C GLU A 113 19.85 1.80 0.58
N ALA A 114 19.36 2.27 -0.56
CA ALA A 114 19.50 1.57 -1.83
C ALA A 114 20.99 1.44 -2.26
N ALA A 115 21.77 2.51 -2.09
CA ALA A 115 23.19 2.53 -2.44
C ALA A 115 24.03 1.60 -1.55
N GLN A 116 23.75 1.57 -0.22
CA GLN A 116 24.50 0.76 0.75
C GLN A 116 24.17 -0.72 0.67
N GLY A 117 22.89 -1.07 0.42
CA GLY A 117 22.38 -2.44 0.52
C GLY A 117 22.35 -3.21 -0.80
N GLY A 118 22.55 -2.57 -1.96
CA GLY A 118 22.36 -3.22 -3.27
C GLY A 118 20.93 -3.71 -3.48
N ALA A 119 19.95 -2.97 -2.96
CA ALA A 119 18.53 -3.25 -3.16
C ALA A 119 18.08 -2.68 -4.50
N ASP A 120 17.19 -3.41 -5.19
CA ASP A 120 16.50 -2.92 -6.40
C ASP A 120 15.18 -2.24 -6.06
N SER A 121 14.59 -2.58 -4.91
CA SER A 121 13.42 -1.92 -4.34
C SER A 121 13.63 -1.67 -2.85
N VAL A 122 13.37 -0.44 -2.40
CA VAL A 122 13.32 -0.08 -0.98
C VAL A 122 11.87 0.19 -0.63
N VAL A 123 11.36 -0.59 0.31
CA VAL A 123 10.01 -0.47 0.85
C VAL A 123 10.05 0.10 2.26
N VAL A 124 8.96 0.69 2.69
CA VAL A 124 8.89 1.41 3.96
C VAL A 124 7.80 0.87 4.86
N SER A 125 7.95 1.10 6.16
CA SER A 125 6.86 0.90 7.11
C SER A 125 5.89 2.08 7.07
N MET A 126 4.61 1.78 7.35
CA MET A 126 3.54 2.76 7.45
C MET A 126 3.06 2.86 8.88
N GLN A 127 2.97 4.07 9.42
CA GLN A 127 2.33 4.34 10.69
C GLN A 127 1.00 5.03 10.47
N ALA A 128 -0.10 4.38 10.87
CA ALA A 128 -1.42 4.99 10.82
C ALA A 128 -1.56 6.05 11.91
N GLN A 129 -2.09 7.23 11.55
CA GLN A 129 -2.39 8.32 12.48
C GLN A 129 -3.81 8.82 12.22
N GLY A 130 -4.56 9.08 13.30
CA GLY A 130 -5.93 9.56 13.20
C GLY A 130 -6.18 10.81 14.04
N ASP A 131 -6.97 11.75 13.53
CA ASP A 131 -7.26 13.03 14.20
C ASP A 131 -8.50 12.94 15.10
N GLY A 132 -9.55 12.26 14.68
CA GLY A 132 -10.78 12.07 15.46
C GLY A 132 -10.81 10.76 16.25
N PHE A 133 -11.78 10.61 17.17
CA PHE A 133 -11.92 9.42 18.02
C PHE A 133 -11.93 8.12 17.20
N LEU A 134 -12.87 8.00 16.24
CA LEU A 134 -13.00 6.78 15.44
C LEU A 134 -11.76 6.52 14.57
N GLN A 135 -11.18 7.59 14.01
CA GLN A 135 -9.98 7.45 13.18
C GLN A 135 -8.77 7.01 14.01
N ARG A 136 -8.64 7.46 15.26
CA ARG A 136 -7.62 6.96 16.20
C ARG A 136 -7.83 5.48 16.54
N VAL A 137 -9.08 5.07 16.82
CA VAL A 137 -9.42 3.65 17.04
C VAL A 137 -9.02 2.79 15.83
N ILE A 138 -9.28 3.28 14.62
CA ILE A 138 -8.89 2.60 13.37
C ILE A 138 -7.36 2.58 13.21
N ALA A 139 -6.68 3.69 13.51
CA ALA A 139 -5.21 3.77 13.45
C ALA A 139 -4.56 2.78 14.44
N ASP A 140 -5.05 2.71 15.67
CA ASP A 140 -4.58 1.75 16.67
C ASP A 140 -4.77 0.31 16.21
N ALA A 141 -5.94 -0.01 15.62
CA ALA A 141 -6.19 -1.31 15.03
C ALA A 141 -5.16 -1.63 13.93
N GLN A 142 -4.93 -0.71 12.99
CA GLN A 142 -4.01 -0.90 11.88
C GLN A 142 -2.53 -0.98 12.30
N ASN A 143 -2.14 -0.28 13.36
CA ASN A 143 -0.78 -0.32 13.90
C ASN A 143 -0.54 -1.56 14.78
N SER A 144 -1.59 -2.24 15.22
CA SER A 144 -1.47 -3.42 16.09
C SER A 144 -1.00 -4.66 15.30
N ARG A 145 -0.29 -5.57 15.99
CA ARG A 145 0.08 -6.88 15.42
C ARG A 145 -1.13 -7.69 14.96
N ILE A 146 -2.25 -7.54 15.64
CA ILE A 146 -3.50 -8.22 15.29
C ILE A 146 -4.05 -7.65 14.01
N GLY A 147 -4.21 -6.32 13.92
CA GLY A 147 -4.83 -5.69 12.76
C GLY A 147 -4.01 -5.79 11.47
N ASN A 148 -2.67 -5.83 11.56
CA ASN A 148 -1.78 -5.96 10.41
C ASN A 148 -1.29 -7.40 10.15
N GLY A 149 -1.75 -8.37 10.95
CA GLY A 149 -1.34 -9.78 10.85
C GLY A 149 0.15 -9.99 11.10
N GLY A 150 0.84 -9.07 11.80
CA GLY A 150 2.28 -9.11 12.05
C GLY A 150 3.12 -8.83 10.78
N SER A 151 2.58 -8.10 9.81
CA SER A 151 3.29 -7.73 8.59
C SER A 151 4.52 -6.87 8.93
N ALA A 152 5.70 -7.26 8.41
CA ALA A 152 6.97 -6.60 8.69
C ALA A 152 6.94 -5.10 8.38
N HIS A 153 6.30 -4.71 7.28
CA HIS A 153 6.17 -3.31 6.85
C HIS A 153 5.30 -2.42 7.78
N ARG A 154 4.79 -2.95 8.88
CA ARG A 154 4.09 -2.19 9.94
C ARG A 154 4.91 -2.11 11.23
N LEU A 155 6.07 -2.74 11.27
CA LEU A 155 6.94 -2.77 12.44
C LEU A 155 8.25 -2.06 12.10
N LEU A 156 8.63 -1.06 12.89
CA LEU A 156 9.97 -0.47 12.81
C LEU A 156 10.99 -1.46 13.38
N GLY A 157 12.06 -1.65 12.65
CA GLY A 157 13.17 -2.52 13.02
C GLY A 157 14.49 -2.05 12.43
N ALA A 158 15.51 -2.85 12.54
CA ALA A 158 16.86 -2.56 12.01
C ALA A 158 16.95 -2.60 10.46
N GLY A 159 15.84 -2.79 9.76
CA GLY A 159 15.79 -3.10 8.34
C GLY A 159 15.87 -4.61 8.09
N ALA A 160 15.31 -5.07 6.98
CA ALA A 160 15.32 -6.48 6.60
C ALA A 160 15.10 -6.69 5.11
N TRP A 161 15.63 -7.80 4.56
CA TRP A 161 15.21 -8.32 3.28
C TRP A 161 13.82 -8.92 3.41
N VAL A 162 12.93 -8.53 2.52
CA VAL A 162 11.51 -8.95 2.57
C VAL A 162 11.02 -9.40 1.21
N GLU A 163 9.93 -10.18 1.22
CA GLU A 163 9.25 -10.60 0.00
C GLU A 163 8.17 -9.60 -0.45
N HIS A 164 7.80 -8.67 0.42
CA HIS A 164 6.72 -7.73 0.14
C HIS A 164 6.73 -6.55 1.11
N GLY A 165 6.43 -5.35 0.58
CA GLY A 165 6.28 -4.15 1.37
C GLY A 165 5.47 -3.05 0.66
N HIS A 166 5.40 -1.88 1.28
CA HIS A 166 4.85 -0.69 0.63
C HIS A 166 5.97 -0.01 -0.17
N HIS A 167 5.82 0.02 -1.48
CA HIS A 167 6.85 0.55 -2.37
C HIS A 167 7.05 2.05 -2.15
N ALA A 168 8.31 2.43 -2.06
CA ALA A 168 8.73 3.83 -2.00
C ALA A 168 9.77 4.14 -3.07
N LEU A 169 10.92 3.45 -3.10
CA LEU A 169 11.97 3.67 -4.08
C LEU A 169 12.24 2.38 -4.85
N MET A 170 12.29 2.44 -6.18
CA MET A 170 12.59 1.31 -7.07
C MET A 170 13.59 1.69 -8.15
N ARG A 171 14.50 0.78 -8.48
CA ARG A 171 15.37 0.92 -9.65
C ARG A 171 14.51 0.85 -10.92
N ILE A 172 14.57 1.87 -11.79
CA ILE A 172 13.75 1.93 -13.01
C ILE A 172 14.07 0.77 -13.94
N ALA A 173 15.34 0.35 -14.04
CA ALA A 173 15.73 -0.81 -14.83
C ALA A 173 15.02 -2.09 -14.35
N ALA A 174 15.00 -2.38 -13.05
CA ALA A 174 14.31 -3.53 -12.48
C ALA A 174 12.79 -3.45 -12.68
N PHE A 175 12.20 -2.27 -12.51
CA PHE A 175 10.78 -2.03 -12.76
C PHE A 175 10.39 -2.31 -14.21
N ARG A 176 11.21 -1.85 -15.17
CA ARG A 176 11.00 -2.06 -16.60
C ARG A 176 11.20 -3.51 -17.02
N GLU A 177 12.23 -4.17 -16.49
CA GLU A 177 12.55 -5.58 -16.79
C GLU A 177 11.36 -6.49 -16.51
N VAL A 178 10.66 -6.25 -15.41
CA VAL A 178 9.46 -7.04 -15.06
C VAL A 178 8.16 -6.50 -15.67
N GLY A 179 8.22 -5.47 -16.51
CA GLY A 179 7.07 -4.90 -17.23
C GLY A 179 6.21 -3.94 -16.39
N GLY A 180 6.75 -3.38 -15.31
CA GLY A 180 6.05 -2.44 -14.45
C GLY A 180 4.89 -3.04 -13.66
N TYR A 181 3.99 -2.22 -13.14
CA TYR A 181 2.77 -2.68 -12.49
C TYR A 181 1.81 -3.34 -13.49
N ASP A 182 1.10 -4.38 -13.07
CA ASP A 182 -0.05 -4.91 -13.83
C ASP A 182 -1.22 -3.93 -13.72
N PRO A 183 -1.57 -3.21 -14.82
CA PRO A 183 -2.58 -2.16 -14.78
C PRO A 183 -4.01 -2.69 -14.63
N THR A 184 -4.18 -3.99 -14.51
CA THR A 184 -5.48 -4.61 -14.23
C THR A 184 -5.73 -4.76 -12.73
N PHE A 185 -4.71 -4.58 -11.87
CA PHE A 185 -4.85 -4.59 -10.42
C PHE A 185 -5.21 -3.20 -9.90
N SER A 186 -6.31 -3.12 -9.17
CA SER A 186 -6.72 -1.92 -8.44
C SER A 186 -6.26 -1.94 -6.97
N HIS A 187 -5.91 -3.10 -6.46
CA HIS A 187 -5.45 -3.35 -5.09
C HIS A 187 -4.52 -4.56 -5.09
N ASN A 188 -3.54 -4.57 -4.22
CA ASN A 188 -2.51 -5.61 -4.13
C ASN A 188 -1.53 -5.63 -5.32
N GLU A 189 -1.45 -4.55 -6.06
CA GLU A 189 -0.53 -4.33 -7.18
C GLU A 189 0.93 -4.40 -6.73
N ASP A 190 1.25 -3.85 -5.53
CA ASP A 190 2.59 -3.91 -4.94
C ASP A 190 3.03 -5.37 -4.75
N ALA A 191 2.20 -6.19 -4.10
CA ALA A 191 2.55 -7.59 -3.87
C ALA A 191 2.57 -8.45 -5.15
N GLU A 192 1.90 -8.02 -6.19
CA GLU A 192 1.95 -8.65 -7.50
C GLU A 192 3.28 -8.31 -8.21
N LEU A 193 3.68 -7.05 -8.17
CA LEU A 193 4.97 -6.58 -8.70
C LEU A 193 6.14 -7.22 -7.94
N ASP A 194 6.08 -7.26 -6.60
CA ASP A 194 7.10 -7.88 -5.74
C ASP A 194 7.38 -9.33 -6.15
N ARG A 195 6.35 -10.11 -6.45
CA ARG A 195 6.53 -11.48 -6.92
C ARG A 195 7.32 -11.56 -8.22
N ARG A 196 7.05 -10.64 -9.16
CA ARG A 196 7.79 -10.61 -10.44
C ARG A 196 9.22 -10.13 -10.24
N LEU A 197 9.44 -9.13 -9.38
CA LEU A 197 10.79 -8.67 -9.04
C LEU A 197 11.62 -9.79 -8.42
N LEU A 198 11.09 -10.49 -7.42
CA LEU A 198 11.79 -11.62 -6.78
C LEU A 198 12.03 -12.78 -7.75
N ALA A 199 11.07 -13.09 -8.62
CA ALA A 199 11.22 -14.13 -9.63
C ALA A 199 12.29 -13.79 -10.69
N ALA A 200 12.55 -12.51 -10.93
CA ALA A 200 13.63 -12.00 -11.77
C ALA A 200 14.99 -11.88 -11.05
N GLY A 201 15.04 -12.22 -9.74
CA GLY A 201 16.27 -12.19 -8.94
C GLY A 201 16.54 -10.85 -8.25
N HIS A 202 15.62 -9.88 -8.37
CA HIS A 202 15.74 -8.59 -7.70
C HIS A 202 15.50 -8.69 -6.20
N ARG A 203 16.06 -7.75 -5.44
CA ARG A 203 16.07 -7.76 -3.98
C ARG A 203 15.27 -6.59 -3.42
N ILE A 204 14.43 -6.87 -2.43
CA ILE A 204 13.54 -5.90 -1.79
C ILE A 204 14.00 -5.68 -0.34
N TRP A 205 14.36 -4.45 -0.01
CA TRP A 205 14.80 -4.04 1.32
C TRP A 205 13.73 -3.24 2.05
N LEU A 206 13.31 -3.68 3.22
CA LEU A 206 12.50 -2.90 4.14
C LEU A 206 13.41 -2.05 5.01
N THR A 207 13.40 -0.73 4.82
CA THR A 207 14.21 0.16 5.66
C THR A 207 13.60 0.33 7.05
N GLY A 208 14.47 0.38 8.06
CA GLY A 208 14.10 0.75 9.43
C GLY A 208 14.37 2.24 9.74
N LYS A 209 15.01 2.99 8.81
CA LYS A 209 15.48 4.35 9.07
C LYS A 209 14.44 5.43 8.79
N THR A 210 13.45 5.13 7.96
CA THR A 210 12.35 6.05 7.65
C THR A 210 11.02 5.33 7.52
N ARG A 211 9.93 6.08 7.60
CA ARG A 211 8.55 5.60 7.47
C ARG A 211 7.67 6.72 6.96
N LEU A 212 6.53 6.36 6.41
CA LEU A 212 5.49 7.33 6.09
C LEU A 212 4.37 7.32 7.15
N THR A 213 3.72 8.45 7.30
CA THR A 213 2.48 8.56 8.08
C THR A 213 1.30 8.41 7.14
N TYR A 214 0.44 7.44 7.46
CA TYR A 214 -0.77 7.13 6.71
C TYR A 214 -2.01 7.57 7.48
N PHE A 215 -2.91 8.29 6.83
CA PHE A 215 -4.18 8.70 7.43
C PHE A 215 -5.29 7.71 7.03
N PRO A 216 -5.78 6.87 7.96
CA PRO A 216 -6.78 5.86 7.65
C PRO A 216 -8.15 6.47 7.35
N ARG A 217 -9.06 5.66 6.81
CA ARG A 217 -10.45 6.05 6.55
C ARG A 217 -11.12 6.57 7.83
N ARG A 218 -11.91 7.63 7.72
CA ARG A 218 -12.59 8.26 8.85
C ARG A 218 -13.88 7.55 9.28
N ARG A 219 -14.36 6.56 8.49
CA ARG A 219 -15.61 5.83 8.70
C ARG A 219 -15.41 4.35 8.51
N ILE A 220 -16.18 3.53 9.23
CA ILE A 220 -16.09 2.05 9.18
C ILE A 220 -16.47 1.50 7.80
N GLY A 221 -17.52 1.99 7.16
CA GLY A 221 -17.96 1.50 5.85
C GLY A 221 -16.86 1.57 4.76
N PRO A 222 -16.24 2.74 4.52
CA PRO A 222 -15.10 2.85 3.62
C PRO A 222 -13.90 1.99 4.03
N LEU A 223 -13.63 1.83 5.33
CA LEU A 223 -12.58 0.94 5.84
C LEU A 223 -12.88 -0.52 5.47
N MET A 224 -14.09 -1.00 5.73
CA MET A 224 -14.49 -2.38 5.38
C MET A 224 -14.41 -2.63 3.88
N ARG A 225 -14.81 -1.66 3.06
CA ARG A 225 -14.67 -1.75 1.59
C ARG A 225 -13.21 -1.85 1.17
N GLN A 226 -12.30 -1.12 1.82
CA GLN A 226 -10.87 -1.17 1.58
C GLN A 226 -10.32 -2.57 1.87
N TYR A 227 -10.62 -3.15 3.03
CA TYR A 227 -10.15 -4.49 3.40
C TYR A 227 -10.79 -5.60 2.55
N PHE A 228 -12.07 -5.46 2.20
CA PHE A 228 -12.71 -6.34 1.22
C PHE A 228 -11.95 -6.34 -0.11
N ASN A 229 -11.58 -5.17 -0.62
CA ASN A 229 -10.80 -5.05 -1.85
C ASN A 229 -9.38 -5.60 -1.70
N PHE A 230 -8.73 -5.45 -0.54
CA PHE A 230 -7.44 -6.10 -0.26
C PHE A 230 -7.54 -7.63 -0.31
N GLY A 231 -8.61 -8.21 0.25
CA GLY A 231 -8.88 -9.64 0.16
C GLY A 231 -9.07 -10.10 -1.29
N ARG A 232 -9.87 -9.36 -2.08
CA ARG A 232 -10.04 -9.63 -3.52
C ARG A 232 -8.72 -9.57 -4.27
N GLY A 233 -7.94 -8.51 -4.05
CA GLY A 233 -6.64 -8.34 -4.69
C GLY A 233 -5.68 -9.47 -4.35
N ARG A 234 -5.65 -9.93 -3.08
CA ARG A 234 -4.83 -11.06 -2.65
C ARG A 234 -5.23 -12.36 -3.33
N ALA A 235 -6.52 -12.68 -3.36
CA ALA A 235 -7.01 -13.88 -4.06
C ALA A 235 -6.65 -13.85 -5.55
N ARG A 236 -6.82 -12.69 -6.21
CA ARG A 236 -6.44 -12.49 -7.61
C ARG A 236 -4.93 -12.70 -7.85
N ASN A 237 -4.08 -12.17 -6.96
CA ASN A 237 -2.63 -12.36 -7.02
C ASN A 237 -2.27 -13.85 -6.95
N LEU A 238 -2.84 -14.58 -5.97
CA LEU A 238 -2.62 -16.01 -5.81
C LEU A 238 -3.08 -16.82 -7.03
N ILE A 239 -4.24 -16.48 -7.60
CA ILE A 239 -4.77 -17.13 -8.82
C ILE A 239 -3.86 -16.88 -10.02
N LYS A 240 -3.45 -15.62 -10.24
CA LYS A 240 -2.56 -15.23 -11.34
C LYS A 240 -1.24 -16.00 -11.31
N HIS A 241 -0.63 -16.10 -10.15
CA HIS A 241 0.69 -16.73 -9.98
C HIS A 241 0.61 -18.22 -9.60
N ARG A 242 -0.58 -18.82 -9.60
CA ARG A 242 -0.81 -20.22 -9.18
C ARG A 242 -0.17 -20.55 -7.82
N ALA A 243 -0.17 -19.56 -6.93
CA ALA A 243 0.47 -19.64 -5.62
C ALA A 243 -0.52 -20.10 -4.55
N ARG A 244 0.00 -20.73 -3.50
CA ARG A 244 -0.79 -21.07 -2.30
C ARG A 244 -0.79 -19.92 -1.30
N PRO A 245 -1.89 -19.70 -0.57
CA PRO A 245 -1.88 -18.74 0.53
C PRO A 245 -0.89 -19.18 1.62
N GLY A 246 -0.10 -18.26 2.14
CA GLY A 246 0.70 -18.51 3.34
C GLY A 246 -0.21 -18.76 4.55
N LEU A 247 0.32 -19.37 5.62
CA LEU A 247 -0.45 -19.79 6.81
C LEU A 247 -1.32 -18.66 7.38
N ARG A 248 -0.76 -17.45 7.55
CA ARG A 248 -1.51 -16.28 8.05
C ARG A 248 -2.69 -15.91 7.13
N GLN A 249 -2.48 -15.96 5.82
CA GLN A 249 -3.52 -15.66 4.85
C GLN A 249 -4.62 -16.71 4.85
N ALA A 250 -4.24 -17.98 5.00
CA ALA A 250 -5.18 -19.11 5.08
C ALA A 250 -6.07 -19.00 6.33
N VAL A 251 -5.49 -18.67 7.50
CA VAL A 251 -6.23 -18.45 8.74
C VAL A 251 -7.25 -17.31 8.57
N VAL A 252 -6.82 -16.16 8.02
CA VAL A 252 -7.75 -15.04 7.79
C VAL A 252 -8.79 -15.40 6.73
N ALA A 253 -8.44 -16.12 5.66
CA ALA A 253 -9.38 -16.55 4.63
C ALA A 253 -10.48 -17.46 5.20
N LEU A 254 -10.16 -18.33 6.16
CA LEU A 254 -11.13 -19.23 6.78
C LEU A 254 -12.08 -18.53 7.77
N LEU A 255 -11.81 -17.28 8.15
CA LEU A 255 -12.58 -16.60 9.19
C LEU A 255 -14.06 -16.43 8.82
N ALA A 256 -14.37 -15.88 7.64
CA ALA A 256 -15.76 -15.66 7.25
C ALA A 256 -16.55 -16.98 7.08
N PRO A 257 -16.04 -18.02 6.41
CA PRO A 257 -16.70 -19.33 6.38
C PRO A 257 -16.92 -19.93 7.77
N ALA A 258 -15.91 -19.85 8.65
CA ALA A 258 -15.99 -20.41 10.01
C ALA A 258 -17.07 -19.69 10.84
N VAL A 259 -17.09 -18.35 10.82
CA VAL A 259 -18.09 -17.56 11.54
C VAL A 259 -19.50 -17.77 10.95
N ALA A 260 -19.61 -17.97 9.63
CA ALA A 260 -20.88 -18.26 8.99
C ALA A 260 -21.54 -19.57 9.50
N LEU A 261 -20.75 -20.52 10.02
CA LEU A 261 -21.28 -21.74 10.65
C LEU A 261 -22.22 -21.45 11.83
N ALA A 262 -22.10 -20.27 12.46
CA ALA A 262 -22.98 -19.87 13.54
C ALA A 262 -24.49 -19.83 13.13
N VAL A 263 -24.79 -19.73 11.84
CA VAL A 263 -26.18 -19.88 11.33
C VAL A 263 -26.77 -21.26 11.64
N LEU A 264 -25.91 -22.28 11.78
CA LEU A 264 -26.29 -23.66 12.11
C LEU A 264 -26.41 -23.91 13.64
N THR A 265 -26.26 -22.89 14.49
CA THR A 265 -26.40 -23.01 15.95
C THR A 265 -27.73 -23.66 16.40
N PRO A 266 -28.89 -23.46 15.72
CA PRO A 266 -30.10 -24.18 16.08
C PRO A 266 -30.01 -25.72 15.99
N LEU A 267 -29.09 -26.22 15.16
CA LEU A 267 -28.84 -27.67 15.04
C LEU A 267 -27.89 -28.20 16.14
N SER A 268 -26.89 -27.38 16.51
CA SER A 268 -25.96 -27.72 17.62
C SER A 268 -25.22 -26.46 18.06
N LEU A 269 -25.04 -26.28 19.36
CA LEU A 269 -24.27 -25.19 19.96
C LEU A 269 -22.79 -25.19 19.52
N VAL A 270 -22.25 -26.30 19.04
CA VAL A 270 -20.88 -26.38 18.51
C VAL A 270 -20.65 -25.43 17.35
N PHE A 271 -21.67 -25.15 16.54
CA PHE A 271 -21.58 -24.22 15.42
C PHE A 271 -21.44 -22.74 15.85
N ALA A 272 -21.77 -22.40 17.10
CA ALA A 272 -21.52 -21.05 17.65
C ALA A 272 -20.06 -20.84 18.04
N LEU A 273 -19.27 -21.92 18.21
CA LEU A 273 -17.89 -21.85 18.73
C LEU A 273 -16.96 -20.94 17.91
N PRO A 274 -16.94 -20.99 16.55
CA PRO A 274 -16.09 -20.10 15.77
C PRO A 274 -16.40 -18.62 15.97
N LEU A 275 -17.69 -18.27 16.07
CA LEU A 275 -18.13 -16.90 16.36
C LEU A 275 -17.69 -16.47 17.76
N ALA A 276 -17.89 -17.30 18.77
CA ALA A 276 -17.49 -17.02 20.15
C ALA A 276 -15.95 -16.83 20.23
N LEU A 277 -15.18 -17.69 19.59
CA LEU A 277 -13.72 -17.58 19.56
C LEU A 277 -13.27 -16.30 18.84
N TRP A 278 -13.93 -15.91 17.75
CA TRP A 278 -13.64 -14.65 17.07
C TRP A 278 -13.93 -13.44 17.95
N LEU A 279 -15.07 -13.42 18.66
CA LEU A 279 -15.41 -12.34 19.59
C LEU A 279 -14.41 -12.25 20.74
N LEU A 280 -14.03 -13.40 21.32
CA LEU A 280 -13.01 -13.46 22.37
C LEU A 280 -11.64 -12.97 21.86
N ALA A 281 -11.24 -13.35 20.64
CA ALA A 281 -10.01 -12.87 20.04
C ALA A 281 -10.04 -11.34 19.79
N CYS A 282 -11.19 -10.78 19.35
CA CYS A 282 -11.37 -9.33 19.22
C CYS A 282 -11.22 -8.63 20.58
N LEU A 283 -11.86 -9.17 21.63
CA LEU A 283 -11.80 -8.61 22.97
C LEU A 283 -10.38 -8.68 23.56
N ALA A 284 -9.76 -9.84 23.51
CA ALA A 284 -8.39 -10.05 24.02
C ALA A 284 -7.38 -9.17 23.26
N GLY A 285 -7.52 -9.11 21.93
CA GLY A 285 -6.70 -8.23 21.11
C GLY A 285 -6.92 -6.75 21.40
N GLY A 286 -8.17 -6.36 21.60
CA GLY A 286 -8.53 -5.01 22.01
C GLY A 286 -7.97 -4.65 23.39
N ALA A 287 -8.02 -5.56 24.36
CA ALA A 287 -7.41 -5.37 25.67
C ALA A 287 -5.88 -5.18 25.55
N GLY A 288 -5.20 -5.98 24.71
CA GLY A 288 -3.78 -5.81 24.44
C GLY A 288 -3.45 -4.44 23.80
N ILE A 289 -4.27 -3.97 22.86
CA ILE A 289 -4.12 -2.63 22.28
C ILE A 289 -4.37 -1.54 23.33
N ALA A 290 -5.37 -1.71 24.20
CA ALA A 290 -5.67 -0.77 25.29
C ALA A 290 -4.48 -0.61 26.24
N VAL A 291 -3.85 -1.71 26.62
CA VAL A 291 -2.63 -1.72 27.47
C VAL A 291 -1.47 -1.02 26.75
N GLN A 292 -1.21 -1.36 25.46
CA GLN A 292 -0.10 -0.79 24.69
C GLN A 292 -0.25 0.72 24.45
N THR A 293 -1.48 1.20 24.27
CA THR A 293 -1.76 2.62 23.96
C THR A 293 -2.10 3.44 25.19
N GLY A 294 -2.31 2.83 26.37
CA GLY A 294 -2.81 3.46 27.57
C GLY A 294 -4.26 3.98 27.45
N ARG A 295 -5.03 3.49 26.49
CA ARG A 295 -6.37 4.00 26.16
C ARG A 295 -7.41 2.89 26.19
N VAL A 296 -8.46 3.05 26.99
CA VAL A 296 -9.58 2.07 27.05
C VAL A 296 -10.25 1.88 25.68
N ALA A 297 -10.24 2.91 24.84
CA ALA A 297 -10.73 2.84 23.45
C ALA A 297 -10.00 1.77 22.61
N GLY A 298 -8.82 1.30 23.01
CA GLY A 298 -8.11 0.17 22.41
C GLY A 298 -8.95 -1.11 22.33
N ILE A 299 -9.90 -1.30 23.24
CA ILE A 299 -10.84 -2.44 23.19
C ILE A 299 -11.64 -2.40 21.87
N LEU A 300 -12.13 -1.23 21.48
CA LEU A 300 -12.83 -1.05 20.21
C LEU A 300 -11.91 -1.33 19.01
N SER A 301 -10.64 -1.01 19.14
CA SER A 301 -9.63 -1.29 18.08
C SER A 301 -9.49 -2.78 17.79
N GLY A 302 -9.67 -3.64 18.81
CA GLY A 302 -9.69 -5.09 18.60
C GLY A 302 -10.87 -5.54 17.73
N PHE A 303 -12.07 -5.01 17.96
CA PHE A 303 -13.24 -5.28 17.13
C PHE A 303 -13.09 -4.70 15.71
N VAL A 304 -12.49 -3.51 15.58
CA VAL A 304 -12.16 -2.96 14.26
C VAL A 304 -11.20 -3.88 13.52
N ALA A 305 -10.13 -4.36 14.16
CA ALA A 305 -9.19 -5.30 13.56
C ALA A 305 -9.86 -6.61 13.12
N GLY A 306 -10.71 -7.19 13.99
CA GLY A 306 -11.48 -8.39 13.65
C GLY A 306 -12.42 -8.16 12.45
N SER A 307 -13.09 -7.00 12.40
CA SER A 307 -13.95 -6.62 11.28
C SER A 307 -13.18 -6.41 9.97
N MET A 308 -11.96 -5.85 10.05
CA MET A 308 -11.07 -5.73 8.90
C MET A 308 -10.72 -7.12 8.33
N HIS A 309 -10.37 -8.08 9.17
CA HIS A 309 -10.10 -9.47 8.77
C HIS A 309 -11.35 -10.15 8.19
N MET A 310 -12.51 -9.92 8.77
CA MET A 310 -13.77 -10.44 8.25
C MET A 310 -14.05 -9.89 6.84
N ALA A 311 -13.96 -8.59 6.66
CA ALA A 311 -14.14 -7.96 5.35
C ALA A 311 -13.12 -8.49 4.31
N TRP A 312 -11.86 -8.66 4.73
CA TRP A 312 -10.82 -9.24 3.89
C TRP A 312 -11.16 -10.68 3.50
N SER A 313 -11.59 -11.51 4.44
CA SER A 313 -11.99 -12.90 4.20
C SER A 313 -13.13 -13.00 3.19
N VAL A 314 -14.20 -12.20 3.38
CA VAL A 314 -15.33 -12.15 2.44
C VAL A 314 -14.86 -11.73 1.04
N GLY A 315 -14.01 -10.71 0.96
CA GLY A 315 -13.43 -10.25 -0.31
C GLY A 315 -12.59 -11.33 -1.01
N PHE A 316 -11.80 -12.06 -0.23
CA PHE A 316 -10.99 -13.17 -0.72
C PHE A 316 -11.85 -14.25 -1.39
N TRP A 317 -12.88 -14.75 -0.69
CA TRP A 317 -13.77 -15.77 -1.23
C TRP A 317 -14.60 -15.26 -2.40
N ARG A 318 -15.07 -14.01 -2.37
CA ARG A 318 -15.78 -13.39 -3.49
C ARG A 318 -14.95 -13.42 -4.78
N GLN A 319 -13.63 -13.22 -4.70
CA GLN A 319 -12.74 -13.28 -5.85
C GLN A 319 -12.36 -14.72 -6.20
N TRP A 320 -12.13 -15.56 -5.19
CA TRP A 320 -11.70 -16.95 -5.39
C TRP A 320 -12.75 -17.79 -6.10
N LEU A 321 -14.03 -17.55 -5.75
CA LEU A 321 -15.19 -18.22 -6.34
C LEU A 321 -15.71 -17.53 -7.59
N ALA A 322 -15.19 -16.35 -7.95
CA ALA A 322 -15.63 -15.67 -9.16
C ALA A 322 -15.29 -16.48 -10.42
N PRO A 323 -16.19 -16.52 -11.43
CA PRO A 323 -15.89 -17.17 -12.70
C PRO A 323 -14.57 -16.63 -13.27
N ARG A 324 -13.69 -17.54 -13.67
CA ARG A 324 -12.44 -17.17 -14.34
C ARG A 324 -12.79 -16.67 -15.74
N ARG A 325 -12.80 -15.35 -15.95
CA ARG A 325 -12.87 -14.81 -17.30
C ARG A 325 -11.59 -15.23 -18.01
N ALA A 326 -11.74 -15.87 -19.19
CA ALA A 326 -10.61 -16.10 -20.09
C ALA A 326 -9.86 -14.77 -20.30
N PRO A 327 -8.52 -14.78 -20.38
CA PRO A 327 -7.79 -13.58 -20.74
C PRO A 327 -8.37 -13.07 -22.07
N ALA A 328 -8.74 -11.78 -22.13
CA ALA A 328 -9.10 -11.16 -23.38
C ALA A 328 -7.93 -11.39 -24.32
N MET A 329 -8.17 -12.07 -25.45
CA MET A 329 -7.16 -12.24 -26.51
C MET A 329 -6.68 -10.82 -26.86
N ALA A 330 -5.36 -10.61 -26.75
CA ALA A 330 -4.76 -9.40 -27.28
C ALA A 330 -5.18 -9.29 -28.77
N PRO A 331 -5.59 -8.11 -29.26
CA PRO A 331 -5.83 -7.98 -30.69
C PRO A 331 -4.54 -8.37 -31.41
N ALA A 332 -4.70 -9.27 -32.40
CA ALA A 332 -3.62 -9.64 -33.29
C ALA A 332 -3.03 -8.35 -33.89
N ARG A 333 -1.72 -8.22 -33.80
CA ARG A 333 -0.97 -7.12 -34.43
C ARG A 333 -1.00 -7.27 -35.93
#